data_b0e2cc1edffbf327a8e76c6f945f36a0
#
_entry.id   b0e2cc1edffbf327a8e76c6f945f36a0
#
_cell.length_a   1.000
_cell.length_b   1.000
_cell.length_c   1.000
_cell.angle_alpha   90.00
_cell.angle_beta   90.00
_cell.angle_gamma   90.00
#
_symmetry.space_group_name_H-M   'P 1'
#
loop_
_entity.id
_entity.type
_entity.pdbx_description
1 polymer ?
#
loop_
_entity_poly.entity_id
_entity_poly.type
_entity_poly.pdbx_seq_one_letter_code
_entity_poly.pdbx_strand_id
1 'polypeptide(L)'
;LAHKSPAFGRPEKFSGDVPRSTWESATLTCKPSPLVDKLKEFSVNDPYSGKTVTGGIITFTDSAWLMSFTVNRQPHFPDQPDDVIVPWVYALLMDKPGDCVKKPMLECTGKEILTELCFHLGLIDQVDEVIAATKVRTALMPYITAQFMPRAGGDRPWAVPEGSTNMACLGQFVETHNDVVFTLESSVRTARTGVYSLLGIKKQVPDIYPGQYDIRRLLRATRTLNNDEAFLGEGLLRRLLGGTYLENILPLG
;
A
#
# COMPACT_ATOMS: atom_id res chain seq x y z
N LEU A 1 15.56 -19.62 14.58
CA LEU A 1 16.30 -18.62 15.38
C LEU A 1 15.46 -18.18 16.60
N ALA A 2 14.21 -17.76 16.42
CA ALA A 2 13.34 -17.32 17.51
C ALA A 2 13.25 -18.32 18.68
N HIS A 3 13.17 -19.61 18.40
CA HIS A 3 13.17 -20.64 19.44
C HIS A 3 14.54 -20.84 20.14
N LYS A 4 15.60 -20.22 19.64
CA LYS A 4 16.95 -20.34 20.20
C LYS A 4 17.34 -19.14 21.09
N SER A 5 16.77 -17.97 20.81
CA SER A 5 17.03 -16.77 21.59
C SER A 5 15.86 -15.79 21.49
N PRO A 6 15.43 -15.17 22.60
CA PRO A 6 14.40 -14.15 22.61
C PRO A 6 14.80 -12.88 21.83
N ALA A 7 16.09 -12.67 21.57
CA ALA A 7 16.58 -11.57 20.77
C ALA A 7 16.06 -11.57 19.31
N PHE A 8 15.59 -12.73 18.83
CA PHE A 8 14.98 -12.86 17.51
C PHE A 8 13.45 -12.64 17.50
N GLY A 9 12.89 -12.21 18.63
CA GLY A 9 11.46 -11.95 18.75
C GLY A 9 10.57 -13.18 18.70
N ARG A 10 9.32 -12.99 18.41
CA ARG A 10 8.27 -14.02 18.31
C ARG A 10 7.51 -13.86 17.00
N PRO A 11 8.14 -14.10 15.83
CA PRO A 11 7.55 -13.84 14.52
C PRO A 11 6.25 -14.61 14.27
N GLU A 12 6.05 -15.75 14.90
CA GLU A 12 4.81 -16.52 14.84
C GLU A 12 3.58 -15.74 15.32
N LYS A 13 3.75 -14.72 16.17
CA LYS A 13 2.65 -13.88 16.66
C LYS A 13 2.02 -13.03 15.59
N PHE A 14 2.79 -12.60 14.60
CA PHE A 14 2.29 -11.75 13.52
C PHE A 14 2.38 -12.40 12.13
N SER A 15 3.07 -13.53 11.99
CA SER A 15 3.19 -14.25 10.71
C SER A 15 2.65 -15.69 10.77
N GLY A 16 2.12 -16.13 11.92
CA GLY A 16 1.64 -17.52 12.07
C GLY A 16 0.31 -17.80 11.37
N ASP A 17 -0.53 -16.80 11.21
CA ASP A 17 -1.81 -16.91 10.50
C ASP A 17 -1.60 -16.61 9.00
N VAL A 18 -1.14 -17.61 8.27
CA VAL A 18 -0.81 -17.48 6.85
C VAL A 18 -2.04 -17.15 6.00
N PRO A 19 -3.19 -17.82 6.15
CA PRO A 19 -4.40 -17.49 5.38
C PRO A 19 -4.78 -16.02 5.55
N ARG A 20 -4.81 -15.51 6.77
CA ARG A 20 -5.20 -14.13 7.07
C ARG A 20 -4.19 -13.09 6.59
N SER A 21 -2.93 -13.46 6.42
CA SER A 21 -1.86 -12.58 5.94
C SER A 21 -1.48 -12.80 4.47
N THR A 22 -2.33 -13.49 3.73
CA THR A 22 -2.13 -13.79 2.31
C THR A 22 -3.08 -12.95 1.46
N TRP A 23 -2.57 -12.40 0.36
CA TRP A 23 -3.37 -11.82 -0.71
C TRP A 23 -3.21 -12.62 -1.98
N GLU A 24 -4.21 -12.54 -2.84
CA GLU A 24 -4.07 -12.87 -4.24
C GLU A 24 -4.14 -11.61 -5.07
N SER A 25 -3.24 -11.51 -6.03
CA SER A 25 -3.22 -10.41 -6.98
C SER A 25 -3.32 -10.89 -8.41
N ALA A 26 -3.79 -10.00 -9.27
CA ALA A 26 -3.84 -10.21 -10.71
C ALA A 26 -3.23 -8.99 -11.41
N THR A 27 -2.19 -9.21 -12.20
CA THR A 27 -1.68 -8.22 -13.13
C THR A 27 -2.42 -8.38 -14.45
N LEU A 28 -3.04 -7.31 -14.90
CA LEU A 28 -3.76 -7.27 -16.16
C LEU A 28 -2.87 -6.66 -17.24
N THR A 29 -2.90 -7.22 -18.43
CA THR A 29 -2.31 -6.60 -19.64
C THR A 29 -3.44 -6.33 -20.60
N CYS A 30 -3.88 -5.08 -20.64
CA CYS A 30 -5.09 -4.67 -21.33
C CYS A 30 -4.74 -3.95 -22.64
N LYS A 31 -5.28 -4.44 -23.75
CA LYS A 31 -5.41 -3.68 -24.99
C LYS A 31 -6.62 -2.73 -24.90
N PRO A 32 -6.76 -1.78 -25.82
CA PRO A 32 -7.93 -0.88 -25.86
C PRO A 32 -9.24 -1.67 -25.76
N SER A 33 -10.07 -1.33 -24.80
CA SER A 33 -11.32 -2.03 -24.50
C SER A 33 -12.17 -1.20 -23.51
N PRO A 34 -13.46 -1.53 -23.32
CA PRO A 34 -14.30 -0.87 -22.34
C PRO A 34 -13.72 -0.84 -20.93
N LEU A 35 -12.94 -1.88 -20.56
CA LEU A 35 -12.24 -1.90 -19.27
C LEU A 35 -11.23 -0.76 -19.14
N VAL A 36 -10.42 -0.53 -20.18
CA VAL A 36 -9.40 0.52 -20.16
C VAL A 36 -10.05 1.90 -20.00
N ASP A 37 -11.13 2.15 -20.71
CA ASP A 37 -11.86 3.41 -20.64
C ASP A 37 -12.46 3.60 -19.25
N LYS A 38 -13.05 2.54 -18.71
CA LYS A 38 -13.61 2.56 -17.35
C LYS A 38 -12.56 2.79 -16.27
N LEU A 39 -11.39 2.16 -16.37
CA LEU A 39 -10.30 2.37 -15.42
C LEU A 39 -9.75 3.80 -15.45
N LYS A 40 -9.75 4.45 -16.62
CA LYS A 40 -9.35 5.86 -16.77
C LYS A 40 -10.30 6.81 -16.02
N GLU A 41 -11.59 6.51 -15.94
CA GLU A 41 -12.56 7.33 -15.21
C GLU A 41 -12.21 7.47 -13.72
N PHE A 42 -11.58 6.44 -13.13
CA PHE A 42 -11.13 6.44 -11.74
C PHE A 42 -9.72 7.01 -11.56
N SER A 43 -8.99 7.26 -12.64
CA SER A 43 -7.65 7.80 -12.57
C SER A 43 -7.70 9.31 -12.36
N VAL A 44 -6.96 9.82 -11.37
CA VAL A 44 -6.86 11.27 -11.11
C VAL A 44 -6.15 11.98 -12.26
N ASN A 45 -5.17 11.29 -12.88
CA ASN A 45 -4.39 11.78 -14.01
C ASN A 45 -4.42 10.76 -15.12
N ASP A 46 -4.28 11.22 -16.36
CA ASP A 46 -4.16 10.33 -17.52
C ASP A 46 -2.96 9.39 -17.36
N PRO A 47 -3.17 8.06 -17.30
CA PRO A 47 -2.10 7.10 -17.13
C PRO A 47 -1.09 7.10 -18.27
N TYR A 48 -1.49 7.49 -19.48
CA TYR A 48 -0.62 7.49 -20.66
C TYR A 48 0.26 8.75 -20.78
N SER A 49 -0.02 9.79 -20.00
CA SER A 49 0.79 11.02 -20.04
C SER A 49 2.26 10.78 -19.67
N GLY A 50 2.54 9.74 -18.90
CA GLY A 50 3.87 9.42 -18.41
C GLY A 50 4.47 10.44 -17.43
N LYS A 51 3.74 11.50 -17.08
CA LYS A 51 4.26 12.65 -16.31
C LYS A 51 4.00 12.55 -14.82
N THR A 52 2.85 12.02 -14.44
CA THR A 52 2.40 11.98 -13.03
C THR A 52 1.84 10.61 -12.68
N VAL A 53 1.78 10.32 -11.39
CA VAL A 53 1.04 9.15 -10.90
C VAL A 53 -0.45 9.33 -11.12
N THR A 54 -1.15 8.23 -11.38
CA THR A 54 -2.56 8.25 -11.78
C THR A 54 -3.53 8.38 -10.62
N GLY A 55 -3.08 8.18 -9.40
CA GLY A 55 -3.90 8.22 -8.20
C GLY A 55 -3.53 7.12 -7.22
N GLY A 56 -4.41 6.87 -6.27
CA GLY A 56 -4.25 5.85 -5.25
C GLY A 56 -4.81 4.49 -5.67
N ILE A 57 -5.04 3.67 -4.66
CA ILE A 57 -5.76 2.40 -4.78
C ILE A 57 -7.26 2.69 -4.67
N ILE A 58 -8.04 2.12 -5.57
CA ILE A 58 -9.49 2.16 -5.56
C ILE A 58 -9.99 0.82 -5.02
N THR A 59 -10.80 0.85 -3.99
CA THR A 59 -11.35 -0.34 -3.32
C THR A 59 -12.86 -0.38 -3.50
N PHE A 60 -13.38 -1.50 -3.95
CA PHE A 60 -14.82 -1.78 -3.96
C PHE A 60 -15.25 -2.25 -2.57
N THR A 61 -15.82 -1.35 -1.79
CA THR A 61 -16.23 -1.62 -0.40
C THR A 61 -17.33 -2.65 -0.30
N ASP A 62 -18.13 -2.81 -1.34
CA ASP A 62 -19.23 -3.77 -1.43
C ASP A 62 -18.79 -5.12 -1.99
N SER A 63 -17.53 -5.26 -2.42
CA SER A 63 -17.01 -6.53 -2.92
C SER A 63 -16.84 -7.54 -1.81
N ALA A 64 -17.41 -8.73 -1.98
CA ALA A 64 -17.21 -9.85 -1.06
C ALA A 64 -15.74 -10.22 -0.88
N TRP A 65 -14.94 -10.04 -1.93
CA TRP A 65 -13.48 -10.24 -1.87
C TRP A 65 -12.72 -9.01 -1.32
N LEU A 66 -13.42 -7.89 -1.09
CA LEU A 66 -12.79 -6.59 -0.82
C LEU A 66 -11.72 -6.30 -1.89
N MET A 67 -12.17 -6.38 -3.14
CA MET A 67 -11.31 -6.21 -4.30
C MET A 67 -10.85 -4.77 -4.45
N SER A 68 -9.61 -4.59 -4.83
CA SER A 68 -9.01 -3.28 -5.11
C SER A 68 -8.25 -3.31 -6.42
N PHE A 69 -8.12 -2.16 -7.05
CA PHE A 69 -7.24 -1.99 -8.19
C PHE A 69 -6.46 -0.68 -8.14
N THR A 70 -5.38 -0.64 -8.88
CA THR A 70 -4.62 0.59 -9.13
C THR A 70 -4.14 0.62 -10.59
N VAL A 71 -4.12 1.82 -11.16
CA VAL A 71 -3.56 2.07 -12.48
C VAL A 71 -2.31 2.91 -12.29
N ASN A 72 -1.16 2.28 -12.44
CA ASN A 72 0.12 2.96 -12.36
C ASN A 72 0.35 3.84 -13.59
N ARG A 73 1.29 4.78 -13.49
CA ARG A 73 1.77 5.53 -14.65
C ARG A 73 2.24 4.59 -15.75
N GLN A 74 1.84 4.86 -16.98
CA GLN A 74 2.21 4.09 -18.16
C GLN A 74 3.26 4.84 -19.02
N PRO A 75 4.16 4.17 -19.73
CA PRO A 75 4.36 2.73 -19.69
C PRO A 75 4.89 2.27 -18.33
N HIS A 76 4.43 1.10 -17.87
CA HIS A 76 4.90 0.51 -16.61
C HIS A 76 6.19 -0.29 -16.80
N PHE A 77 6.40 -0.81 -17.99
CA PHE A 77 7.61 -1.54 -18.39
C PHE A 77 8.30 -0.84 -19.58
N PRO A 78 9.65 -0.94 -19.71
CA PRO A 78 10.40 -0.25 -20.76
C PRO A 78 9.93 -0.55 -22.20
N ASP A 79 9.59 -1.81 -22.47
CA ASP A 79 9.18 -2.29 -23.81
C ASP A 79 7.66 -2.45 -23.95
N GLN A 80 6.90 -1.79 -23.10
CA GLN A 80 5.44 -1.85 -23.15
C GLN A 80 4.93 -1.09 -24.38
N PRO A 81 4.06 -1.71 -25.22
CA PRO A 81 3.41 -1.02 -26.34
C PRO A 81 2.57 0.18 -25.87
N ASP A 82 2.53 1.24 -26.66
CA ASP A 82 1.86 2.51 -26.31
C ASP A 82 0.34 2.36 -26.12
N ASP A 83 -0.28 1.36 -26.78
CA ASP A 83 -1.71 1.07 -26.69
C ASP A 83 -2.08 0.12 -25.55
N VAL A 84 -1.10 -0.37 -24.79
CA VAL A 84 -1.30 -1.31 -23.68
C VAL A 84 -1.27 -0.58 -22.35
N ILE A 85 -2.19 -0.93 -21.46
CA ILE A 85 -2.20 -0.51 -20.05
C ILE A 85 -2.03 -1.72 -19.15
N VAL A 86 -1.27 -1.56 -18.07
CA VAL A 86 -0.99 -2.63 -17.08
C VAL A 86 -1.49 -2.22 -15.71
N PRO A 87 -2.77 -2.42 -15.38
CA PRO A 87 -3.30 -2.25 -14.04
C PRO A 87 -3.00 -3.46 -13.15
N TRP A 88 -3.06 -3.22 -11.85
CA TRP A 88 -2.91 -4.24 -10.83
C TRP A 88 -4.19 -4.35 -10.00
N VAL A 89 -4.66 -5.57 -9.82
CA VAL A 89 -5.85 -5.91 -9.04
C VAL A 89 -5.45 -6.86 -7.92
N TYR A 90 -6.07 -6.75 -6.76
CA TYR A 90 -5.87 -7.68 -5.66
C TYR A 90 -7.11 -7.78 -4.78
N ALA A 91 -7.19 -8.82 -3.99
CA ALA A 91 -8.25 -9.01 -3.01
C ALA A 91 -7.69 -9.40 -1.65
N LEU A 92 -8.39 -8.98 -0.59
CA LEU A 92 -8.02 -9.24 0.80
C LEU A 92 -8.78 -10.42 1.40
N LEU A 93 -10.02 -10.66 0.97
CA LEU A 93 -10.93 -11.68 1.49
C LEU A 93 -11.14 -12.78 0.43
N MET A 94 -10.05 -13.33 -0.05
CA MET A 94 -9.97 -14.23 -1.20
C MET A 94 -10.53 -15.64 -0.96
N ASP A 95 -10.85 -15.99 0.27
CA ASP A 95 -11.47 -17.24 0.71
C ASP A 95 -13.00 -17.21 0.64
N LYS A 96 -13.59 -16.03 0.43
CA LYS A 96 -15.04 -15.88 0.31
C LYS A 96 -15.50 -16.07 -1.13
N PRO A 97 -16.74 -16.59 -1.35
CA PRO A 97 -17.36 -16.55 -2.66
C PRO A 97 -17.50 -15.12 -3.18
N GLY A 98 -17.19 -14.91 -4.45
CA GLY A 98 -17.38 -13.62 -5.12
C GLY A 98 -18.86 -13.26 -5.32
N ASP A 99 -19.13 -12.01 -5.65
CA ASP A 99 -20.49 -11.50 -5.85
C ASP A 99 -21.09 -11.94 -7.18
N CYS A 100 -20.27 -12.08 -8.21
CA CYS A 100 -20.65 -12.56 -9.53
C CYS A 100 -20.26 -14.03 -9.73
N VAL A 101 -18.99 -14.35 -9.54
CA VAL A 101 -18.42 -15.69 -9.85
C VAL A 101 -18.84 -16.76 -8.86
N LYS A 102 -19.26 -16.43 -7.66
CA LYS A 102 -19.79 -17.34 -6.63
C LYS A 102 -18.82 -18.43 -6.16
N LYS A 103 -17.50 -18.21 -6.29
CA LYS A 103 -16.47 -19.07 -5.72
C LYS A 103 -15.33 -18.25 -5.14
N PRO A 104 -14.49 -18.82 -4.25
CA PRO A 104 -13.34 -18.13 -3.71
C PRO A 104 -12.37 -17.66 -4.80
N MET A 105 -11.75 -16.46 -4.63
CA MET A 105 -10.78 -15.96 -5.60
C MET A 105 -9.61 -16.92 -5.80
N LEU A 106 -9.19 -17.61 -4.74
CA LEU A 106 -8.14 -18.64 -4.77
C LEU A 106 -8.41 -19.80 -5.75
N GLU A 107 -9.68 -20.06 -6.07
CA GLU A 107 -10.12 -21.12 -6.98
C GLU A 107 -10.43 -20.59 -8.38
N CYS A 108 -10.32 -19.27 -8.57
CA CYS A 108 -10.66 -18.61 -9.81
C CYS A 108 -9.53 -18.65 -10.83
N THR A 109 -9.91 -18.82 -12.07
CA THR A 109 -9.04 -18.52 -13.21
C THR A 109 -8.91 -17.01 -13.38
N GLY A 110 -7.87 -16.54 -14.05
CA GLY A 110 -7.71 -15.12 -14.35
C GLY A 110 -8.91 -14.50 -15.09
N LYS A 111 -9.61 -15.30 -15.93
CA LYS A 111 -10.83 -14.85 -16.61
C LYS A 111 -11.97 -14.60 -15.63
N GLU A 112 -12.13 -15.46 -14.65
CA GLU A 112 -13.17 -15.33 -13.62
C GLU A 112 -12.89 -14.15 -12.71
N ILE A 113 -11.64 -13.92 -12.33
CA ILE A 113 -11.25 -12.71 -11.59
C ILE A 113 -11.55 -11.44 -12.40
N LEU A 114 -11.30 -11.47 -13.70
CA LEU A 114 -11.64 -10.38 -14.61
C LEU A 114 -13.15 -10.17 -14.72
N THR A 115 -13.92 -11.25 -14.73
CA THR A 115 -15.39 -11.21 -14.73
C THR A 115 -15.93 -10.55 -13.46
N GLU A 116 -15.39 -10.90 -12.30
CA GLU A 116 -15.75 -10.27 -11.03
C GLU A 116 -15.42 -8.78 -11.02
N LEU A 117 -14.23 -8.39 -11.55
CA LEU A 117 -13.87 -6.99 -11.71
C LEU A 117 -14.84 -6.24 -12.62
N CYS A 118 -15.20 -6.84 -13.77
CA CYS A 118 -16.19 -6.26 -14.69
C CYS A 118 -17.55 -6.08 -14.05
N PHE A 119 -17.98 -7.01 -13.21
CA PHE A 119 -19.22 -6.90 -12.44
C PHE A 119 -19.21 -5.64 -11.56
N HIS A 120 -18.16 -5.43 -10.77
CA HIS A 120 -18.03 -4.27 -9.89
C HIS A 120 -17.86 -2.94 -10.65
N LEU A 121 -17.35 -2.98 -11.86
CA LEU A 121 -17.21 -1.81 -12.74
C LEU A 121 -18.47 -1.52 -13.58
N GLY A 122 -19.50 -2.37 -13.52
CA GLY A 122 -20.70 -2.24 -14.35
C GLY A 122 -20.48 -2.59 -15.82
N LEU A 123 -19.53 -3.47 -16.13
CA LEU A 123 -19.14 -3.89 -17.47
C LEU A 123 -19.54 -5.34 -17.78
N ILE A 124 -20.44 -5.93 -17.03
CA ILE A 124 -20.77 -7.36 -17.16
C ILE A 124 -21.33 -7.71 -18.56
N ASP A 125 -22.09 -6.81 -19.16
CA ASP A 125 -22.64 -7.00 -20.50
C ASP A 125 -21.57 -6.93 -21.62
N GLN A 126 -20.37 -6.44 -21.29
CA GLN A 126 -19.23 -6.31 -22.23
C GLN A 126 -18.06 -7.23 -21.83
N VAL A 127 -18.31 -8.18 -20.93
CA VAL A 127 -17.25 -9.01 -20.34
C VAL A 127 -16.49 -9.84 -21.37
N ASP A 128 -17.15 -10.34 -22.40
CA ASP A 128 -16.50 -11.15 -23.45
C ASP A 128 -15.50 -10.30 -24.26
N GLU A 129 -15.83 -9.07 -24.58
CA GLU A 129 -14.92 -8.13 -25.25
C GLU A 129 -13.71 -7.82 -24.36
N VAL A 130 -13.96 -7.56 -23.09
CA VAL A 130 -12.89 -7.32 -22.11
C VAL A 130 -11.97 -8.53 -21.98
N ILE A 131 -12.52 -9.75 -21.88
CA ILE A 131 -11.73 -10.99 -21.80
C ILE A 131 -10.88 -11.18 -23.07
N ALA A 132 -11.42 -10.88 -24.23
CA ALA A 132 -10.67 -10.99 -25.51
C ALA A 132 -9.51 -10.03 -25.58
N ALA A 133 -9.63 -8.83 -24.98
CA ALA A 133 -8.62 -7.77 -25.01
C ALA A 133 -7.63 -7.84 -23.82
N THR A 134 -7.84 -8.69 -22.81
CA THR A 134 -7.08 -8.66 -21.56
C THR A 134 -6.43 -10.00 -21.24
N LYS A 135 -5.13 -9.98 -20.97
CA LYS A 135 -4.42 -11.11 -20.36
C LYS A 135 -4.31 -10.89 -18.85
N VAL A 136 -4.59 -11.94 -18.10
CA VAL A 136 -4.52 -11.93 -16.62
C VAL A 136 -3.45 -12.89 -16.14
N ARG A 137 -2.61 -12.41 -15.22
CA ARG A 137 -1.63 -13.22 -14.50
C ARG A 137 -1.87 -13.08 -13.02
N THR A 138 -2.27 -14.17 -12.39
CA THR A 138 -2.48 -14.23 -10.94
C THR A 138 -1.20 -14.57 -10.20
N ALA A 139 -1.09 -14.08 -8.99
CA ALA A 139 0.00 -14.39 -8.07
C ALA A 139 -0.54 -14.46 -6.65
N LEU A 140 -0.39 -15.62 -6.02
CA LEU A 140 -0.64 -15.80 -4.60
C LEU A 140 0.57 -15.28 -3.82
N MET A 141 0.31 -14.43 -2.82
CA MET A 141 1.34 -13.78 -2.00
C MET A 141 1.14 -14.13 -0.52
N PRO A 142 1.61 -15.29 -0.07
CA PRO A 142 1.54 -15.66 1.34
C PRO A 142 2.40 -14.71 2.18
N TYR A 143 1.94 -14.41 3.40
CA TYR A 143 2.57 -13.51 4.37
C TYR A 143 2.65 -12.02 3.95
N ILE A 144 2.09 -11.62 2.83
CA ILE A 144 2.24 -10.26 2.28
C ILE A 144 1.76 -9.17 3.26
N THR A 145 0.76 -9.47 4.08
CA THR A 145 0.22 -8.54 5.08
C THR A 145 0.62 -8.86 6.51
N ALA A 146 1.51 -9.81 6.72
CA ALA A 146 1.94 -10.18 8.06
C ALA A 146 2.54 -9.00 8.85
N GLN A 147 3.18 -8.03 8.17
CA GLN A 147 3.66 -6.80 8.81
C GLN A 147 2.56 -5.94 9.42
N PHE A 148 1.32 -6.07 8.99
CA PHE A 148 0.16 -5.34 9.53
C PHE A 148 -0.56 -6.09 10.66
N MET A 149 -0.21 -7.36 10.87
CA MET A 149 -0.86 -8.17 11.90
C MET A 149 -0.53 -7.64 13.30
N PRO A 150 -1.48 -7.71 14.24
CA PRO A 150 -1.27 -7.28 15.62
C PRO A 150 -0.06 -7.97 16.24
N ARG A 151 0.79 -7.18 16.89
CA ARG A 151 1.97 -7.63 17.62
C ARG A 151 2.24 -6.78 18.84
N ALA A 152 2.98 -7.32 19.77
CA ALA A 152 3.51 -6.59 20.94
C ALA A 152 4.95 -6.12 20.67
N GLY A 153 5.44 -5.22 21.50
CA GLY A 153 6.86 -4.87 21.53
C GLY A 153 7.71 -6.11 21.79
N GLY A 154 8.80 -6.26 21.04
CA GLY A 154 9.68 -7.43 21.13
C GLY A 154 9.23 -8.66 20.32
N ASP A 155 8.10 -8.62 19.62
CA ASP A 155 7.73 -9.70 18.71
C ASP A 155 8.58 -9.67 17.42
N ARG A 156 9.06 -8.50 17.01
CA ARG A 156 10.02 -8.36 15.91
C ARG A 156 11.46 -8.28 16.44
N PRO A 157 12.44 -8.86 15.74
CA PRO A 157 13.84 -8.65 16.07
C PRO A 157 14.26 -7.22 15.73
N TRP A 158 15.23 -6.67 16.44
CA TRP A 158 15.94 -5.48 16.01
C TRP A 158 16.83 -5.76 14.80
N ALA A 159 17.22 -4.74 14.05
CA ALA A 159 18.09 -4.89 12.89
C ALA A 159 19.38 -5.64 13.22
N VAL A 160 19.97 -5.37 14.37
CA VAL A 160 21.03 -6.21 14.95
C VAL A 160 20.51 -6.76 16.27
N PRO A 161 20.09 -8.05 16.31
CA PRO A 161 19.63 -8.67 17.52
C PRO A 161 20.72 -8.66 18.62
N GLU A 162 20.30 -8.53 19.88
CA GLU A 162 21.23 -8.51 21.00
C GLU A 162 22.14 -9.74 21.01
N GLY A 163 23.44 -9.52 21.21
CA GLY A 163 24.46 -10.56 21.13
C GLY A 163 24.91 -10.96 19.71
N SER A 164 24.32 -10.39 18.67
CA SER A 164 24.74 -10.64 17.31
C SER A 164 25.99 -9.81 16.94
N THR A 165 27.00 -10.47 16.39
CA THR A 165 28.27 -9.83 16.01
C THR A 165 28.51 -9.76 14.49
N ASN A 166 27.83 -10.61 13.73
CA ASN A 166 28.05 -10.77 12.28
C ASN A 166 26.77 -11.02 11.49
N MET A 167 25.59 -10.78 12.10
CA MET A 167 24.31 -11.01 11.46
C MET A 167 23.38 -9.83 11.73
N ALA A 168 22.63 -9.41 10.70
CA ALA A 168 21.53 -8.45 10.81
C ALA A 168 20.26 -9.01 10.19
N CYS A 169 19.12 -8.60 10.74
CA CYS A 169 17.79 -8.80 10.19
C CYS A 169 17.38 -7.51 9.46
N LEU A 170 16.87 -7.62 8.25
CA LEU A 170 16.53 -6.47 7.42
C LEU A 170 15.11 -6.56 6.89
N GLY A 171 14.52 -5.43 6.56
CA GLY A 171 13.25 -5.34 5.88
C GLY A 171 12.06 -5.17 6.82
N GLN A 172 10.87 -5.39 6.28
CA GLN A 172 9.59 -5.03 6.91
C GLN A 172 9.20 -5.87 8.14
N PHE A 173 9.90 -6.95 8.42
CA PHE A 173 9.68 -7.81 9.59
C PHE A 173 10.60 -7.46 10.77
N VAL A 174 11.34 -6.37 10.67
CA VAL A 174 12.30 -5.90 11.67
C VAL A 174 11.70 -4.77 12.48
N GLU A 175 12.02 -4.69 13.77
CA GLU A 175 11.60 -3.58 14.62
C GLU A 175 12.44 -2.33 14.31
N THR A 176 11.76 -1.19 14.23
CA THR A 176 12.38 0.12 14.06
C THR A 176 11.73 1.12 15.01
N HIS A 177 12.51 2.09 15.50
CA HIS A 177 11.96 3.13 16.36
C HIS A 177 11.02 4.05 15.58
N ASN A 178 9.82 4.26 16.11
CA ASN A 178 8.83 5.20 15.57
C ASN A 178 8.39 4.96 14.12
N ASP A 179 8.70 3.78 13.58
CA ASP A 179 8.31 3.38 12.23
C ASP A 179 7.41 2.16 12.29
N VAL A 180 6.24 2.26 11.69
CA VAL A 180 5.28 1.15 11.65
C VAL A 180 4.93 0.75 10.23
N VAL A 181 5.51 1.43 9.25
CA VAL A 181 5.13 1.32 7.83
C VAL A 181 6.13 0.46 7.08
N PHE A 182 5.62 -0.46 6.30
CA PHE A 182 6.38 -1.34 5.41
C PHE A 182 6.82 -0.62 4.12
N THR A 183 7.51 0.47 4.21
CA THR A 183 7.99 1.21 3.05
C THR A 183 9.35 0.72 2.58
N LEU A 184 9.71 1.06 1.35
CA LEU A 184 11.08 0.88 0.85
C LEU A 184 12.08 1.61 1.75
N GLU A 185 11.70 2.77 2.26
CA GLU A 185 12.50 3.54 3.21
C GLU A 185 12.78 2.76 4.50
N SER A 186 11.78 2.09 5.07
CA SER A 186 11.95 1.22 6.24
C SER A 186 12.98 0.12 5.99
N SER A 187 12.94 -0.50 4.82
CA SER A 187 13.93 -1.51 4.43
C SER A 187 15.34 -0.94 4.29
N VAL A 188 15.48 0.25 3.69
CA VAL A 188 16.77 0.95 3.59
C VAL A 188 17.28 1.39 4.97
N ARG A 189 16.39 1.82 5.86
CA ARG A 189 16.71 2.22 7.24
C ARG A 189 17.27 1.05 8.03
N THR A 190 16.60 -0.11 8.00
CA THR A 190 17.08 -1.32 8.67
C THR A 190 18.40 -1.80 8.10
N ALA A 191 18.59 -1.72 6.78
CA ALA A 191 19.85 -2.05 6.14
C ALA A 191 21.00 -1.15 6.60
N ARG A 192 20.79 0.18 6.62
CA ARG A 192 21.78 1.14 7.15
C ARG A 192 22.10 0.87 8.61
N THR A 193 21.08 0.61 9.44
CA THR A 193 21.27 0.27 10.85
C THR A 193 22.14 -0.98 11.00
N GLY A 194 21.82 -2.04 10.25
CA GLY A 194 22.60 -3.29 10.26
C GLY A 194 24.06 -3.06 9.87
N VAL A 195 24.30 -2.39 8.73
CA VAL A 195 25.63 -2.12 8.20
C VAL A 195 26.44 -1.23 9.17
N TYR A 196 25.86 -0.13 9.64
CA TYR A 196 26.59 0.78 10.52
C TYR A 196 26.95 0.13 11.86
N SER A 197 26.02 -0.64 12.43
CA SER A 197 26.27 -1.35 13.69
C SER A 197 27.34 -2.43 13.54
N LEU A 198 27.22 -3.31 12.54
CA LEU A 198 28.14 -4.44 12.38
C LEU A 198 29.55 -4.01 11.95
N LEU A 199 29.68 -2.93 11.20
CA LEU A 199 30.98 -2.41 10.74
C LEU A 199 31.54 -1.30 11.65
N GLY A 200 30.89 -0.97 12.75
CA GLY A 200 31.33 0.09 13.67
C GLY A 200 31.37 1.48 13.04
N ILE A 201 30.53 1.73 12.01
CA ILE A 201 30.47 3.01 11.32
C ILE A 201 29.75 4.01 12.21
N LYS A 202 30.45 5.07 12.62
CA LYS A 202 29.92 6.15 13.46
C LYS A 202 29.09 7.14 12.65
N LYS A 203 28.04 6.65 11.98
CA LYS A 203 27.05 7.48 11.29
C LYS A 203 25.66 7.22 11.87
N GLN A 204 24.91 8.27 12.06
CA GLN A 204 23.52 8.18 12.49
C GLN A 204 22.63 7.88 11.28
N VAL A 205 21.71 6.93 11.45
CA VAL A 205 20.61 6.77 10.51
C VAL A 205 19.60 7.88 10.80
N PRO A 206 19.19 8.67 9.82
CA PRO A 206 18.25 9.78 10.05
C PRO A 206 16.95 9.29 10.67
N ASP A 207 16.43 10.03 11.62
CA ASP A 207 15.15 9.75 12.25
C ASP A 207 14.00 9.96 11.27
N ILE A 208 12.86 9.32 11.56
CA ILE A 208 11.62 9.54 10.83
C ILE A 208 11.04 10.87 11.26
N TYR A 209 10.57 11.64 10.28
CA TYR A 209 9.88 12.89 10.56
C TYR A 209 8.60 12.61 11.36
N PRO A 210 8.47 13.17 12.60
CA PRO A 210 7.34 12.89 13.47
C PRO A 210 6.09 13.70 13.06
N GLY A 211 5.62 13.50 11.84
CA GLY A 211 4.53 14.27 11.22
C GLY A 211 3.22 14.23 12.01
N GLN A 212 2.97 13.15 12.76
CA GLN A 212 1.81 13.00 13.62
C GLN A 212 1.77 14.00 14.79
N TYR A 213 2.90 14.61 15.14
CA TYR A 213 2.99 15.66 16.17
C TYR A 213 3.16 17.07 15.58
N ASP A 214 3.25 17.21 14.25
CA ASP A 214 3.35 18.51 13.62
C ASP A 214 1.96 19.11 13.41
N ILE A 215 1.62 20.12 14.22
CA ILE A 215 0.34 20.80 14.17
C ILE A 215 0.01 21.36 12.76
N ARG A 216 1.01 21.76 11.99
CA ARG A 216 0.83 22.25 10.61
C ARG A 216 0.29 21.16 9.70
N ARG A 217 0.80 19.93 9.89
CA ARG A 217 0.32 18.77 9.13
C ARG A 217 -1.07 18.37 9.52
N LEU A 218 -1.37 18.40 10.82
CA LEU A 218 -2.70 18.09 11.35
C LEU A 218 -3.74 19.10 10.83
N LEU A 219 -3.45 20.40 10.88
CA LEU A 219 -4.34 21.43 10.36
C LEU A 219 -4.55 21.30 8.85
N ARG A 220 -3.50 21.01 8.08
CA ARG A 220 -3.63 20.76 6.64
C ARG A 220 -4.50 19.53 6.37
N ALA A 221 -4.29 18.44 7.08
CA ALA A 221 -5.11 17.24 6.96
C ALA A 221 -6.59 17.53 7.28
N THR A 222 -6.85 18.31 8.32
CA THR A 222 -8.23 18.73 8.68
C THR A 222 -8.87 19.54 7.56
N ARG A 223 -8.17 20.46 6.92
CA ARG A 223 -8.70 21.22 5.78
C ARG A 223 -8.98 20.30 4.59
N THR A 224 -8.05 19.41 4.24
CA THR A 224 -8.27 18.47 3.13
C THR A 224 -9.47 17.57 3.38
N LEU A 225 -9.67 17.10 4.62
CA LEU A 225 -10.85 16.33 5.01
C LEU A 225 -12.15 17.15 4.91
N ASN A 226 -12.05 18.48 4.99
CA ASN A 226 -13.19 19.40 4.83
C ASN A 226 -13.25 20.02 3.42
N ASN A 227 -12.80 19.28 2.40
CA ASN A 227 -12.78 19.71 0.99
C ASN A 227 -12.05 21.04 0.75
N ASP A 228 -10.97 21.29 1.48
CA ASP A 228 -10.19 22.52 1.53
C ASP A 228 -10.97 23.78 2.01
N GLU A 229 -12.18 23.59 2.54
CA GLU A 229 -12.92 24.63 3.21
C GLU A 229 -12.41 24.85 4.65
N ALA A 230 -12.76 26.01 5.21
CA ALA A 230 -12.40 26.33 6.59
C ALA A 230 -13.11 25.38 7.57
N PHE A 231 -12.37 24.80 8.49
CA PHE A 231 -12.94 23.93 9.52
C PHE A 231 -13.49 24.72 10.71
N LEU A 232 -14.39 24.11 11.47
CA LEU A 232 -14.98 24.73 12.65
C LEU A 232 -13.89 25.18 13.64
N GLY A 233 -13.85 26.49 13.94
CA GLY A 233 -12.86 27.09 14.83
C GLY A 233 -11.60 27.63 14.13
N GLU A 234 -11.40 27.46 12.83
CA GLU A 234 -10.27 28.02 12.09
C GLU A 234 -10.23 29.55 12.20
N GLY A 235 -11.39 30.23 12.09
CA GLY A 235 -11.48 31.68 12.24
C GLY A 235 -11.04 32.18 13.63
N LEU A 236 -11.36 31.43 14.68
CA LEU A 236 -10.90 31.73 16.02
C LEU A 236 -9.38 31.51 16.13
N LEU A 237 -8.89 30.42 15.57
CA LEU A 237 -7.46 30.10 15.55
C LEU A 237 -6.65 31.20 14.83
N ARG A 238 -7.12 31.64 13.66
CA ARG A 238 -6.53 32.76 12.91
C ARG A 238 -6.51 34.06 13.74
N ARG A 239 -7.62 34.34 14.44
CA ARG A 239 -7.72 35.56 15.28
C ARG A 239 -6.78 35.51 16.48
N LEU A 240 -6.60 34.34 17.10
CA LEU A 240 -5.69 34.15 18.24
C LEU A 240 -4.20 34.17 17.83
N LEU A 241 -3.89 33.73 16.62
CA LEU A 241 -2.53 33.62 16.12
C LEU A 241 -2.12 34.80 15.21
N GLY A 242 -3.09 35.62 14.81
CA GLY A 242 -2.88 36.80 13.95
C GLY A 242 -1.82 37.74 14.49
N GLY A 243 -0.89 38.11 13.65
CA GLY A 243 0.28 38.94 14.02
C GLY A 243 1.38 38.19 14.77
N THR A 244 1.26 36.89 15.03
CA THR A 244 2.32 36.11 15.65
C THR A 244 3.17 35.39 14.60
N TYR A 245 4.38 34.96 14.97
CA TYR A 245 5.22 34.12 14.12
C TYR A 245 4.51 32.81 13.68
N LEU A 246 3.57 32.33 14.49
CA LEU A 246 2.79 31.11 14.22
C LEU A 246 1.82 31.27 13.05
N GLU A 247 1.32 32.47 12.77
CA GLU A 247 0.46 32.73 11.60
C GLU A 247 1.15 32.35 10.28
N ASN A 248 2.44 32.66 10.16
CA ASN A 248 3.22 32.35 8.97
C ASN A 248 3.63 30.86 8.85
N ILE A 249 3.53 30.11 9.93
CA ILE A 249 3.91 28.68 9.97
C ILE A 249 2.70 27.80 9.74
N LEU A 250 1.52 28.26 10.13
CA LEU A 250 0.29 27.47 10.02
C LEU A 250 -0.33 27.66 8.63
N PRO A 251 -0.66 26.57 7.92
CA PRO A 251 -1.28 26.64 6.61
C PRO A 251 -2.79 26.98 6.76
N LEU A 252 -3.07 28.17 7.24
CA LEU A 252 -4.42 28.72 7.43
C LEU A 252 -4.83 29.66 6.28
N GLY A 253 -4.05 29.69 5.20
CA GLY A 253 -4.27 30.55 4.05
C GLY A 253 -4.65 29.79 2.83
#